data_49e4b16e1b064adb194d6d4a638830d5
#
_entry.id   49e4b16e1b064adb194d6d4a638830d5
#
_cell.length_a   1.000
_cell.length_b   1.000
_cell.length_c   1.000
_cell.angle_alpha   90.00
_cell.angle_beta   90.00
_cell.angle_gamma   90.00
#
_symmetry.space_group_name_H-M   'P 1'
#
loop_
_entity.id
_entity.type
_entity.pdbx_description
1 polymer ?
#
loop_
_entity_poly.entity_id
_entity_poly.type
_entity_poly.pdbx_seq_one_letter_code
_entity_poly.pdbx_strand_id
1 'polypeptide(L)'
;MTRHSERQDEPNSFLSDGAGNARPLSFFFGTRQQPCPYIEGRMESKVVTDLSGNHAQAIHDELSSAGFRRSHNLIYKPACLGCDACVPVRIPVARFAPSRSQRRIWRQNADLSVSVASARATLEHYALFDRYQHTRHAGGGMASMSFADFRAMVEESPVDTRLVEARNASGDLVAVSLTDWLRDGLSGVYKFFAPEMAPRSLGTFLVLWHVEHARAEGLARVYLGYWIGACNKMSYKTKFRPLEALTEAGWADMTAAGSDTAETDGDQ
;
A
#
# COMPACT_ATOMS: atom_id res chain seq x y z
N MET A 1 50.35 -12.56 -68.16
CA MET A 1 50.61 -12.46 -66.71
C MET A 1 49.70 -11.41 -66.16
N THR A 2 48.51 -11.82 -65.76
CA THR A 2 47.43 -10.99 -65.31
C THR A 2 47.27 -11.23 -63.79
N ARG A 3 47.50 -10.20 -62.99
CA ARG A 3 47.30 -10.27 -61.54
C ARG A 3 45.83 -9.96 -61.24
N HIS A 4 45.10 -10.89 -60.69
CA HIS A 4 43.78 -10.68 -60.05
C HIS A 4 44.00 -10.02 -58.70
N SER A 5 43.31 -8.87 -58.52
CA SER A 5 43.12 -8.15 -57.26
C SER A 5 41.91 -8.73 -56.56
N GLU A 6 42.11 -9.43 -55.47
CA GLU A 6 41.04 -9.81 -54.54
C GLU A 6 40.62 -8.60 -53.72
N ARG A 7 39.37 -8.19 -53.86
CA ARG A 7 38.71 -7.27 -52.91
C ARG A 7 38.24 -8.08 -51.74
N GLN A 8 38.77 -7.78 -50.57
CA GLN A 8 38.24 -8.26 -49.31
C GLN A 8 36.95 -7.46 -49.01
N ASP A 9 35.82 -8.17 -48.95
CA ASP A 9 34.57 -7.67 -48.43
C ASP A 9 34.66 -7.59 -46.91
N GLU A 10 34.67 -6.39 -46.35
CA GLU A 10 34.47 -6.15 -44.92
C GLU A 10 33.01 -6.44 -44.56
N PRO A 11 32.74 -7.19 -43.50
CA PRO A 11 31.38 -7.37 -43.03
C PRO A 11 30.89 -6.07 -42.34
N ASN A 12 29.84 -5.53 -42.90
CA ASN A 12 29.12 -4.35 -42.45
C ASN A 12 28.55 -4.59 -41.03
N SER A 13 29.17 -4.00 -40.01
CA SER A 13 28.73 -4.00 -38.62
C SER A 13 27.68 -2.93 -38.40
N PHE A 14 26.44 -3.20 -38.79
CA PHE A 14 25.27 -2.47 -38.37
C PHE A 14 24.38 -3.36 -37.47
N LEU A 15 24.85 -3.61 -36.26
CA LEU A 15 24.00 -3.99 -35.14
C LEU A 15 24.39 -3.09 -33.97
N SER A 16 23.98 -1.82 -34.04
CA SER A 16 24.00 -0.93 -32.89
C SER A 16 22.81 -1.25 -32.03
N ASP A 17 23.05 -1.71 -30.84
CA ASP A 17 22.42 -1.45 -29.57
C ASP A 17 21.05 -0.80 -29.61
N GLY A 18 20.05 -1.62 -29.87
CA GLY A 18 18.67 -1.36 -29.52
C GLY A 18 18.31 -2.18 -28.29
N ALA A 19 18.92 -1.95 -27.13
CA ALA A 19 18.35 -2.36 -25.85
C ALA A 19 17.08 -1.53 -25.61
N GLY A 20 16.08 -1.75 -26.44
CA GLY A 20 14.75 -1.28 -26.23
C GLY A 20 14.28 -1.83 -24.90
N ASN A 21 13.98 -0.92 -23.98
CA ASN A 21 13.39 -1.18 -22.69
C ASN A 21 11.98 -1.77 -22.94
N ALA A 22 11.93 -3.04 -23.36
CA ALA A 22 10.68 -3.76 -23.59
C ALA A 22 9.97 -3.84 -22.25
N ARG A 23 8.86 -3.10 -22.10
CA ARG A 23 8.03 -3.21 -20.91
C ARG A 23 7.64 -4.67 -20.74
N PRO A 24 7.83 -5.25 -19.54
CA PRO A 24 7.42 -6.63 -19.31
C PRO A 24 5.92 -6.75 -19.54
N LEU A 25 5.52 -7.78 -20.28
CA LEU A 25 4.11 -8.10 -20.46
C LEU A 25 3.54 -8.60 -19.13
N SER A 26 2.63 -7.85 -18.55
CA SER A 26 1.88 -8.27 -17.37
C SER A 26 0.53 -8.83 -17.80
N PHE A 27 0.24 -10.07 -17.40
CA PHE A 27 -1.05 -10.69 -17.63
C PHE A 27 -1.98 -10.39 -16.47
N PHE A 28 -3.15 -9.85 -16.76
CA PHE A 28 -4.17 -9.55 -15.76
C PHE A 28 -5.26 -10.61 -15.76
N PHE A 29 -5.67 -11.04 -14.58
CA PHE A 29 -6.72 -12.05 -14.39
C PHE A 29 -7.85 -11.47 -13.54
N GLY A 30 -9.10 -11.81 -13.90
CA GLY A 30 -10.25 -11.52 -13.06
C GLY A 30 -10.42 -12.59 -11.98
N THR A 31 -10.69 -12.20 -10.74
CA THR A 31 -11.07 -13.16 -9.69
C THR A 31 -12.54 -13.56 -9.84
N ARG A 32 -12.90 -14.72 -9.28
CA ARG A 32 -14.30 -15.06 -9.08
C ARG A 32 -14.96 -14.06 -8.13
N GLN A 33 -16.26 -13.85 -8.31
CA GLN A 33 -17.07 -13.06 -7.40
C GLN A 33 -17.17 -13.73 -6.03
N GLN A 34 -17.04 -12.93 -4.98
CA GLN A 34 -17.22 -13.36 -3.59
C GLN A 34 -17.92 -12.24 -2.79
N PRO A 35 -18.50 -12.53 -1.62
CA PRO A 35 -19.12 -11.49 -0.81
C PRO A 35 -18.14 -10.36 -0.49
N CYS A 36 -18.60 -9.10 -0.64
CA CYS A 36 -17.78 -7.94 -0.36
C CYS A 36 -17.53 -7.81 1.15
N PRO A 37 -16.25 -7.69 1.60
CA PRO A 37 -15.95 -7.58 3.03
C PRO A 37 -16.23 -6.21 3.62
N TYR A 38 -16.66 -5.24 2.80
CA TYR A 38 -16.86 -3.84 3.19
C TYR A 38 -18.31 -3.37 3.11
N ILE A 39 -19.06 -3.85 2.14
CA ILE A 39 -20.45 -3.43 1.88
C ILE A 39 -21.31 -4.68 1.85
N GLU A 40 -22.19 -4.77 2.84
CA GLU A 40 -23.12 -5.89 2.97
C GLU A 40 -24.02 -6.02 1.74
N GLY A 41 -24.32 -7.27 1.36
CA GLY A 41 -25.18 -7.59 0.19
C GLY A 41 -24.53 -7.36 -1.17
N ARG A 42 -23.27 -6.87 -1.24
CA ARG A 42 -22.54 -6.73 -2.49
C ARG A 42 -21.57 -7.88 -2.74
N MET A 43 -21.26 -8.09 -4.02
CA MET A 43 -20.22 -9.02 -4.45
C MET A 43 -18.97 -8.25 -4.86
N GLU A 44 -17.78 -8.76 -4.48
CA GLU A 44 -16.52 -8.22 -4.97
C GLU A 44 -15.90 -9.09 -6.05
N SER A 45 -15.24 -8.45 -7.00
CA SER A 45 -14.27 -9.05 -7.91
C SER A 45 -13.06 -8.14 -8.04
N LYS A 46 -11.93 -8.73 -8.41
CA LYS A 46 -10.65 -7.99 -8.53
C LYS A 46 -10.01 -8.33 -9.85
N VAL A 47 -9.31 -7.38 -10.42
CA VAL A 47 -8.27 -7.63 -11.42
C VAL A 47 -6.96 -7.78 -10.69
N VAL A 48 -6.22 -8.84 -10.96
CA VAL A 48 -4.96 -9.18 -10.31
C VAL A 48 -3.87 -9.48 -11.33
N THR A 49 -2.62 -9.20 -10.99
CA THR A 49 -1.44 -9.68 -11.70
C THR A 49 -0.35 -10.09 -10.72
N ASP A 50 0.53 -10.98 -11.16
CA ASP A 50 1.67 -11.44 -10.37
C ASP A 50 2.83 -10.44 -10.44
N LEU A 51 3.53 -10.29 -9.33
CA LEU A 51 4.73 -9.45 -9.19
C LEU A 51 6.01 -10.31 -9.20
N SER A 52 6.08 -11.34 -10.02
CA SER A 52 7.27 -12.19 -10.11
C SER A 52 8.34 -11.62 -11.03
N GLY A 53 9.59 -12.09 -10.82
CA GLY A 53 10.72 -11.81 -11.70
C GLY A 53 11.43 -10.48 -11.43
N ASN A 54 12.41 -10.18 -12.28
CA ASN A 54 13.34 -9.06 -12.11
C ASN A 54 12.72 -7.66 -12.24
N HIS A 55 11.47 -7.58 -12.71
CA HIS A 55 10.76 -6.31 -12.91
C HIS A 55 9.68 -6.06 -11.85
N ALA A 56 9.56 -6.93 -10.84
CA ALA A 56 8.51 -6.85 -9.81
C ALA A 56 8.40 -5.45 -9.18
N GLN A 57 9.53 -4.84 -8.80
CA GLN A 57 9.54 -3.51 -8.22
C GLN A 57 9.03 -2.44 -9.20
N ALA A 58 9.48 -2.45 -10.44
CA ALA A 58 9.05 -1.46 -11.43
C ALA A 58 7.56 -1.58 -11.76
N ILE A 59 7.04 -2.81 -11.87
CA ILE A 59 5.61 -3.09 -12.05
C ILE A 59 4.83 -2.62 -10.84
N HIS A 60 5.33 -2.88 -9.63
CA HIS A 60 4.69 -2.44 -8.39
C HIS A 60 4.60 -0.91 -8.28
N ASP A 61 5.67 -0.19 -8.62
CA ASP A 61 5.70 1.28 -8.65
C ASP A 61 4.65 1.84 -9.61
N GLU A 62 4.61 1.32 -10.84
CA GLU A 62 3.67 1.77 -11.86
C GLU A 62 2.22 1.47 -11.48
N LEU A 63 1.92 0.23 -11.08
CA LEU A 63 0.56 -0.18 -10.73
C LEU A 63 0.07 0.46 -9.42
N SER A 64 0.95 0.70 -8.44
CA SER A 64 0.57 1.45 -7.22
C SER A 64 0.14 2.86 -7.55
N SER A 65 0.82 3.54 -8.49
CA SER A 65 0.42 4.86 -8.97
C SER A 65 -0.89 4.85 -9.78
N ALA A 66 -1.23 3.70 -10.39
CA ALA A 66 -2.52 3.44 -11.06
C ALA A 66 -3.64 2.97 -10.10
N GLY A 67 -3.38 3.00 -8.78
CA GLY A 67 -4.37 2.68 -7.75
C GLY A 67 -4.48 1.21 -7.37
N PHE A 68 -3.56 0.37 -7.80
CA PHE A 68 -3.49 -1.03 -7.35
C PHE A 68 -2.90 -1.14 -5.94
N ARG A 69 -3.13 -2.29 -5.30
CA ARG A 69 -2.62 -2.64 -3.96
C ARG A 69 -1.99 -4.01 -3.98
N ARG A 70 -0.90 -4.18 -3.23
CA ARG A 70 -0.21 -5.45 -3.11
C ARG A 70 -0.78 -6.33 -1.99
N SER A 71 -0.77 -7.62 -2.22
CA SER A 71 -0.99 -8.67 -1.22
C SER A 71 -0.07 -9.84 -1.57
N HIS A 72 0.93 -10.13 -0.75
CA HIS A 72 1.99 -11.11 -1.02
C HIS A 72 2.70 -10.80 -2.35
N ASN A 73 2.78 -11.78 -3.25
CA ASN A 73 3.32 -11.64 -4.60
C ASN A 73 2.30 -11.13 -5.65
N LEU A 74 1.07 -10.82 -5.24
CA LEU A 74 0.04 -10.31 -6.15
C LEU A 74 -0.18 -8.82 -5.95
N ILE A 75 -0.51 -8.14 -7.05
CA ILE A 75 -1.04 -6.78 -7.01
C ILE A 75 -2.44 -6.75 -7.63
N TYR A 76 -3.37 -6.05 -7.01
CA TYR A 76 -4.78 -6.11 -7.37
C TYR A 76 -5.47 -4.74 -7.32
N LYS A 77 -6.56 -4.64 -8.08
CA LYS A 77 -7.51 -3.53 -8.04
C LYS A 77 -8.94 -4.07 -8.04
N PRO A 78 -9.85 -3.55 -7.20
CA PRO A 78 -11.27 -3.89 -7.28
C PRO A 78 -11.83 -3.60 -8.68
N ALA A 79 -12.62 -4.53 -9.21
CA ALA A 79 -13.26 -4.45 -10.51
C ALA A 79 -14.68 -5.06 -10.41
N CYS A 80 -15.45 -4.53 -9.45
CA CYS A 80 -16.78 -5.03 -9.14
C CYS A 80 -17.81 -4.53 -10.16
N LEU A 81 -18.69 -5.40 -10.63
CA LEU A 81 -19.77 -5.00 -11.53
C LEU A 81 -20.72 -4.01 -10.81
N GLY A 82 -20.90 -2.82 -11.40
CA GLY A 82 -21.80 -1.80 -10.86
C GLY A 82 -21.38 -1.21 -9.50
N CYS A 83 -20.07 -1.21 -9.18
CA CYS A 83 -19.59 -0.64 -7.93
C CYS A 83 -18.18 -0.04 -8.08
N ASP A 84 -18.01 1.22 -7.74
CA ASP A 84 -16.79 2.03 -7.75
C ASP A 84 -16.40 2.55 -6.36
N ALA A 85 -17.03 2.04 -5.31
CA ALA A 85 -16.89 2.52 -3.94
C ALA A 85 -15.46 2.43 -3.36
N CYS A 86 -14.58 1.60 -3.93
CA CYS A 86 -13.20 1.43 -3.48
C CYS A 86 -12.27 2.47 -4.13
N VAL A 87 -12.21 3.65 -3.54
CA VAL A 87 -11.42 4.79 -4.06
C VAL A 87 -9.99 4.73 -3.54
N PRO A 88 -8.96 4.59 -4.41
CA PRO A 88 -7.56 4.70 -3.98
C PRO A 88 -7.27 6.10 -3.45
N VAL A 89 -6.60 6.20 -2.28
CA VAL A 89 -6.26 7.49 -1.68
C VAL A 89 -4.79 7.54 -1.26
N ARG A 90 -4.19 8.74 -1.35
CA ARG A 90 -2.80 9.01 -0.95
C ARG A 90 -2.63 10.42 -0.37
N ILE A 91 -1.60 10.60 0.43
CA ILE A 91 -1.23 11.89 1.00
C ILE A 91 -0.11 12.51 0.15
N PRO A 92 -0.26 13.72 -0.37
CA PRO A 92 0.82 14.48 -0.99
C PRO A 92 1.72 15.07 0.10
N VAL A 93 2.92 14.49 0.29
CA VAL A 93 3.83 14.76 1.42
C VAL A 93 4.20 16.24 1.53
N ALA A 94 4.54 16.88 0.42
CA ALA A 94 4.96 18.29 0.41
C ALA A 94 3.85 19.26 0.85
N ARG A 95 2.58 18.90 0.60
CA ARG A 95 1.42 19.74 0.93
C ARG A 95 0.78 19.36 2.29
N PHE A 96 1.17 18.24 2.87
CA PHE A 96 0.56 17.78 4.12
C PHE A 96 1.02 18.61 5.31
N ALA A 97 0.04 19.10 6.07
CA ALA A 97 0.24 19.74 7.36
C ALA A 97 -0.62 19.04 8.43
N PRO A 98 -0.01 18.53 9.53
CA PRO A 98 -0.78 17.82 10.54
C PRO A 98 -1.76 18.75 11.26
N SER A 99 -2.98 18.28 11.46
CA SER A 99 -4.02 18.97 12.25
C SER A 99 -3.62 19.10 13.73
N ARG A 100 -4.38 19.90 14.49
CA ARG A 100 -4.14 20.02 15.95
C ARG A 100 -4.21 18.66 16.67
N SER A 101 -5.19 17.81 16.32
CA SER A 101 -5.32 16.48 16.90
C SER A 101 -4.16 15.55 16.50
N GLN A 102 -3.71 15.61 15.25
CA GLN A 102 -2.56 14.83 14.77
C GLN A 102 -1.27 15.26 15.44
N ARG A 103 -1.03 16.56 15.62
CA ARG A 103 0.13 17.06 16.41
C ARG A 103 0.08 16.61 17.87
N ARG A 104 -1.12 16.48 18.46
CA ARG A 104 -1.28 15.92 19.81
C ARG A 104 -0.89 14.45 19.82
N ILE A 105 -1.38 13.65 18.86
CA ILE A 105 -1.03 12.23 18.74
C ILE A 105 0.49 12.06 18.58
N TRP A 106 1.11 12.87 17.73
CA TRP A 106 2.54 12.84 17.52
C TRP A 106 3.32 13.05 18.83
N ARG A 107 2.98 14.10 19.59
CA ARG A 107 3.60 14.40 20.89
C ARG A 107 3.34 13.34 21.95
N GLN A 108 2.13 12.75 21.95
CA GLN A 108 1.76 11.69 22.89
C GLN A 108 2.56 10.40 22.69
N ASN A 109 3.18 10.23 21.52
CA ASN A 109 3.99 9.09 21.16
C ASN A 109 5.48 9.44 20.97
N ALA A 110 5.93 10.59 21.48
CA ALA A 110 7.31 11.05 21.35
C ALA A 110 8.31 10.21 22.18
N ASP A 111 7.82 9.40 23.12
CA ASP A 111 8.57 8.43 23.92
C ASP A 111 8.85 7.12 23.16
N LEU A 112 8.22 6.90 22.02
CA LEU A 112 8.43 5.69 21.23
C LEU A 112 9.67 5.84 20.35
N SER A 113 10.53 4.83 20.37
CA SER A 113 11.57 4.67 19.35
C SER A 113 10.98 3.98 18.12
N VAL A 114 11.21 4.54 16.93
CA VAL A 114 10.74 3.94 15.68
C VAL A 114 11.93 3.59 14.81
N SER A 115 11.99 2.35 14.35
CA SER A 115 13.04 1.84 13.48
C SER A 115 12.46 1.18 12.22
N VAL A 116 13.27 1.14 11.17
CA VAL A 116 12.98 0.40 9.94
C VAL A 116 13.83 -0.85 9.92
N ALA A 117 13.19 -2.00 9.79
CA ALA A 117 13.83 -3.31 9.76
C ALA A 117 13.48 -4.06 8.46
N SER A 118 14.28 -5.05 8.11
CA SER A 118 13.93 -5.98 7.02
C SER A 118 12.64 -6.72 7.30
N ALA A 119 11.89 -7.07 6.25
CA ALA A 119 10.63 -7.83 6.38
C ALA A 119 10.91 -9.28 6.81
N ARG A 120 11.20 -9.47 8.10
CA ARG A 120 11.39 -10.78 8.74
C ARG A 120 10.45 -10.93 9.91
N ALA A 121 9.61 -11.96 9.86
CA ALA A 121 8.66 -12.26 10.92
C ALA A 121 9.36 -12.86 12.14
N THR A 122 8.99 -12.41 13.32
CA THR A 122 9.41 -12.97 14.60
C THR A 122 8.21 -13.41 15.42
N LEU A 123 8.43 -14.24 16.44
CA LEU A 123 7.36 -14.60 17.38
C LEU A 123 6.82 -13.38 18.15
N GLU A 124 7.65 -12.36 18.40
CA GLU A 124 7.21 -11.12 19.02
C GLU A 124 6.23 -10.37 18.10
N HIS A 125 6.54 -10.25 16.81
CA HIS A 125 5.64 -9.67 15.82
C HIS A 125 4.31 -10.43 15.77
N TYR A 126 4.38 -11.76 15.73
CA TYR A 126 3.18 -12.59 15.65
C TYR A 126 2.33 -12.46 16.91
N ALA A 127 2.92 -12.46 18.09
CA ALA A 127 2.19 -12.29 19.34
C ALA A 127 1.44 -10.94 19.40
N LEU A 128 2.05 -9.86 18.90
CA LEU A 128 1.38 -8.56 18.79
C LEU A 128 0.26 -8.59 17.74
N PHE A 129 0.51 -9.19 16.57
CA PHE A 129 -0.47 -9.35 15.50
C PHE A 129 -1.69 -10.16 15.97
N ASP A 130 -1.46 -11.30 16.61
CA ASP A 130 -2.51 -12.19 17.10
C ASP A 130 -3.42 -11.49 18.12
N ARG A 131 -2.85 -10.80 19.13
CA ARG A 131 -3.60 -9.99 20.09
C ARG A 131 -4.42 -8.90 19.40
N TYR A 132 -3.83 -8.22 18.41
CA TYR A 132 -4.51 -7.19 17.64
C TYR A 132 -5.71 -7.75 16.86
N GLN A 133 -5.53 -8.91 16.18
CA GLN A 133 -6.59 -9.57 15.43
C GLN A 133 -7.76 -9.98 16.32
N HIS A 134 -7.49 -10.66 17.42
CA HIS A 134 -8.53 -11.14 18.33
C HIS A 134 -9.28 -9.99 18.99
N THR A 135 -8.63 -8.85 19.24
CA THR A 135 -9.29 -7.68 19.88
C THR A 135 -10.06 -6.82 18.89
N ARG A 136 -9.53 -6.59 17.68
CA ARG A 136 -10.07 -5.59 16.75
C ARG A 136 -10.84 -6.20 15.58
N HIS A 137 -10.59 -7.45 15.27
CA HIS A 137 -11.08 -8.14 14.08
C HIS A 137 -11.53 -9.59 14.39
N ALA A 138 -12.05 -9.81 15.59
CA ALA A 138 -12.60 -11.11 15.99
C ALA A 138 -13.61 -11.58 14.94
N GLY A 139 -13.42 -12.80 14.41
CA GLY A 139 -14.23 -13.35 13.31
C GLY A 139 -13.77 -12.98 11.90
N GLY A 140 -12.73 -12.14 11.74
CA GLY A 140 -12.09 -11.91 10.45
C GLY A 140 -11.15 -13.06 10.05
N GLY A 141 -11.01 -13.32 8.74
CA GLY A 141 -10.18 -14.43 8.24
C GLY A 141 -8.71 -14.40 8.68
N MET A 142 -8.20 -13.21 9.08
CA MET A 142 -6.83 -13.09 9.60
C MET A 142 -6.69 -13.47 11.08
N ALA A 143 -7.79 -13.58 11.82
CA ALA A 143 -7.75 -13.97 13.23
C ALA A 143 -7.39 -15.47 13.45
N SER A 144 -7.50 -16.27 12.40
CA SER A 144 -7.13 -17.69 12.39
C SER A 144 -5.78 -17.99 11.75
N MET A 145 -5.01 -16.96 11.37
CA MET A 145 -3.70 -17.14 10.74
C MET A 145 -2.71 -17.77 11.72
N SER A 146 -2.06 -18.85 11.28
CA SER A 146 -0.92 -19.43 12.00
C SER A 146 0.32 -18.54 11.89
N PHE A 147 1.36 -18.82 12.70
CA PHE A 147 2.65 -18.15 12.52
C PHE A 147 3.23 -18.35 11.12
N ALA A 148 3.00 -19.50 10.49
CA ALA A 148 3.47 -19.76 9.13
C ALA A 148 2.77 -18.85 8.11
N ASP A 149 1.46 -18.65 8.22
CA ASP A 149 0.69 -17.76 7.37
C ASP A 149 1.11 -16.29 7.58
N PHE A 150 1.28 -15.89 8.85
CA PHE A 150 1.80 -14.55 9.19
C PHE A 150 3.20 -14.32 8.61
N ARG A 151 4.09 -15.32 8.73
CA ARG A 151 5.43 -15.26 8.16
C ARG A 151 5.38 -15.11 6.65
N ALA A 152 4.54 -15.87 5.97
CA ALA A 152 4.34 -15.74 4.52
C ALA A 152 3.86 -14.33 4.16
N MET A 153 2.89 -13.77 4.90
CA MET A 153 2.39 -12.41 4.69
C MET A 153 3.51 -11.35 4.82
N VAL A 154 4.46 -11.54 5.73
CA VAL A 154 5.54 -10.59 5.97
C VAL A 154 6.71 -10.78 5.00
N GLU A 155 7.14 -12.04 4.77
CA GLU A 155 8.39 -12.36 4.11
C GLU A 155 8.26 -12.64 2.60
N GLU A 156 7.09 -13.12 2.14
CA GLU A 156 6.85 -13.41 0.72
C GLU A 156 6.49 -12.12 -0.04
N SER A 157 7.50 -11.27 -0.20
CA SER A 157 7.37 -10.03 -0.96
C SER A 157 8.45 -9.97 -2.04
N PRO A 158 8.08 -9.83 -3.32
CA PRO A 158 9.02 -9.69 -4.41
C PRO A 158 9.50 -8.24 -4.62
N VAL A 159 9.12 -7.32 -3.71
CA VAL A 159 9.40 -5.89 -3.80
C VAL A 159 10.06 -5.38 -2.52
N ASP A 160 10.57 -4.15 -2.52
CA ASP A 160 11.18 -3.54 -1.33
C ASP A 160 10.12 -3.32 -0.23
N THR A 161 9.97 -4.35 0.59
CA THR A 161 9.07 -4.36 1.74
C THR A 161 9.89 -4.37 3.03
N ARG A 162 9.51 -3.52 3.96
CA ARG A 162 10.18 -3.39 5.27
C ARG A 162 9.15 -3.31 6.39
N LEU A 163 9.59 -3.60 7.61
CA LEU A 163 8.83 -3.39 8.83
C LEU A 163 9.22 -2.05 9.44
N VAL A 164 8.21 -1.25 9.75
CA VAL A 164 8.35 -0.07 10.62
C VAL A 164 7.89 -0.49 12.01
N GLU A 165 8.82 -0.55 12.95
CA GLU A 165 8.59 -1.00 14.32
C GLU A 165 8.61 0.19 15.27
N ALA A 166 7.61 0.29 16.14
CA ALA A 166 7.60 1.26 17.26
C ALA A 166 7.72 0.49 18.57
N ARG A 167 8.69 0.89 19.41
CA ARG A 167 8.95 0.31 20.71
C ARG A 167 8.82 1.36 21.81
N ASN A 168 8.34 0.96 22.99
CA ASN A 168 8.29 1.81 24.17
C ASN A 168 9.66 1.93 24.85
N ALA A 169 9.74 2.71 25.93
CA ALA A 169 10.98 2.92 26.67
C ALA A 169 11.54 1.64 27.34
N SER A 170 10.68 0.64 27.57
CA SER A 170 11.10 -0.68 28.09
C SER A 170 11.62 -1.61 26.98
N GLY A 171 11.54 -1.20 25.71
CA GLY A 171 11.94 -2.00 24.56
C GLY A 171 10.81 -2.88 23.99
N ASP A 172 9.61 -2.87 24.60
CA ASP A 172 8.48 -3.68 24.12
C ASP A 172 7.97 -3.19 22.76
N LEU A 173 7.70 -4.11 21.87
CA LEU A 173 7.10 -3.83 20.57
C LEU A 173 5.61 -3.46 20.72
N VAL A 174 5.25 -2.22 20.35
CA VAL A 174 3.89 -1.70 20.55
C VAL A 174 3.13 -1.42 19.25
N ALA A 175 3.82 -1.24 18.13
CA ALA A 175 3.17 -1.10 16.83
C ALA A 175 4.10 -1.51 15.69
N VAL A 176 3.51 -2.05 14.63
CA VAL A 176 4.22 -2.46 13.41
C VAL A 176 3.42 -2.01 12.19
N SER A 177 4.14 -1.55 11.16
CA SER A 177 3.60 -1.38 9.82
C SER A 177 4.44 -2.16 8.81
N LEU A 178 3.83 -3.11 8.13
CA LEU A 178 4.37 -3.69 6.90
C LEU A 178 4.21 -2.63 5.81
N THR A 179 5.31 -2.20 5.23
CA THR A 179 5.35 -1.04 4.34
C THR A 179 6.20 -1.34 3.12
N ASP A 180 5.68 -1.01 1.94
CA ASP A 180 6.42 -1.08 0.70
C ASP A 180 7.06 0.28 0.40
N TRP A 181 8.32 0.28 0.00
CA TRP A 181 9.04 1.42 -0.56
C TRP A 181 8.80 1.47 -2.06
N LEU A 182 8.19 2.54 -2.51
CA LEU A 182 7.94 2.82 -3.92
C LEU A 182 8.91 3.91 -4.39
N ARG A 183 9.12 3.99 -5.70
CA ARG A 183 9.95 5.04 -6.31
C ARG A 183 9.53 6.46 -5.91
N ASP A 184 8.25 6.72 -5.72
CA ASP A 184 7.70 8.04 -5.39
C ASP A 184 7.10 8.15 -3.99
N GLY A 185 7.09 7.08 -3.20
CA GLY A 185 6.42 7.12 -1.91
C GLY A 185 6.47 5.86 -1.06
N LEU A 186 5.75 5.88 0.03
CA LEU A 186 5.56 4.75 0.93
C LEU A 186 4.13 4.22 0.81
N SER A 187 3.97 2.90 0.82
CA SER A 187 2.66 2.25 0.79
C SER A 187 2.48 1.36 2.01
N GLY A 188 1.63 1.79 2.96
CA GLY A 188 1.30 0.97 4.13
C GLY A 188 0.45 -0.24 3.72
N VAL A 189 1.03 -1.44 3.71
CA VAL A 189 0.36 -2.68 3.33
C VAL A 189 -0.55 -3.15 4.45
N TYR A 190 0.02 -3.30 5.65
CA TYR A 190 -0.71 -3.72 6.84
C TYR A 190 -0.16 -3.07 8.11
N LYS A 191 -1.04 -2.83 9.10
CA LYS A 191 -0.66 -2.24 10.39
C LYS A 191 -1.35 -2.98 11.53
N PHE A 192 -0.60 -3.25 12.57
CA PHE A 192 -1.12 -3.82 13.81
C PHE A 192 -0.39 -3.21 15.02
N PHE A 193 -1.06 -3.13 16.14
CA PHE A 193 -0.54 -2.44 17.32
C PHE A 193 -1.20 -2.95 18.60
N ALA A 194 -0.59 -2.66 19.74
CA ALA A 194 -1.05 -3.02 21.06
C ALA A 194 -2.47 -2.48 21.33
N PRO A 195 -3.49 -3.37 21.43
CA PRO A 195 -4.89 -2.94 21.60
C PRO A 195 -5.11 -2.17 22.90
N GLU A 196 -4.38 -2.51 23.94
CA GLU A 196 -4.39 -1.88 25.27
C GLU A 196 -3.92 -0.42 25.23
N MET A 197 -3.16 -0.05 24.19
CA MET A 197 -2.68 1.33 23.97
C MET A 197 -3.61 2.14 23.04
N ALA A 198 -4.88 1.74 22.88
CA ALA A 198 -5.85 2.40 22.01
C ALA A 198 -5.93 3.95 22.21
N PRO A 199 -5.87 4.51 23.45
CA PRO A 199 -5.89 5.97 23.65
C PRO A 199 -4.72 6.71 22.96
N ARG A 200 -3.60 6.03 22.68
CA ARG A 200 -2.42 6.60 22.01
C ARG A 200 -2.59 6.75 20.50
N SER A 201 -3.63 6.15 19.92
CA SER A 201 -3.94 6.24 18.47
C SER A 201 -2.77 5.79 17.58
N LEU A 202 -2.13 4.67 17.92
CA LEU A 202 -0.90 4.17 17.26
C LEU A 202 -1.05 3.98 15.74
N GLY A 203 -2.24 3.58 15.26
CA GLY A 203 -2.49 3.48 13.82
C GLY A 203 -2.39 4.83 13.09
N THR A 204 -2.86 5.93 13.71
CA THR A 204 -2.70 7.29 13.19
C THR A 204 -1.25 7.75 13.32
N PHE A 205 -0.59 7.45 14.43
CA PHE A 205 0.83 7.75 14.64
C PHE A 205 1.70 7.14 13.55
N LEU A 206 1.51 5.87 13.19
CA LEU A 206 2.26 5.21 12.11
C LEU A 206 2.06 5.90 10.76
N VAL A 207 0.84 6.40 10.44
CA VAL A 207 0.64 7.17 9.20
C VAL A 207 1.39 8.50 9.26
N LEU A 208 1.36 9.21 10.37
CA LEU A 208 2.12 10.45 10.56
C LEU A 208 3.62 10.18 10.43
N TRP A 209 4.11 9.10 11.02
CA TRP A 209 5.50 8.68 10.87
C TRP A 209 5.86 8.42 9.40
N HIS A 210 5.00 7.72 8.63
CA HIS A 210 5.25 7.53 7.20
C HIS A 210 5.37 8.86 6.46
N VAL A 211 4.56 9.86 6.79
CA VAL A 211 4.65 11.18 6.15
C VAL A 211 5.96 11.88 6.50
N GLU A 212 6.37 11.87 7.77
CA GLU A 212 7.64 12.51 8.18
C GLU A 212 8.84 11.77 7.61
N HIS A 213 8.81 10.44 7.59
CA HIS A 213 9.88 9.63 6.99
C HIS A 213 9.95 9.84 5.47
N ALA A 214 8.82 9.81 4.77
CA ALA A 214 8.76 10.10 3.34
C ALA A 214 9.31 11.50 3.02
N ARG A 215 9.02 12.49 3.87
CA ARG A 215 9.56 13.85 3.73
C ARG A 215 11.07 13.88 3.89
N ALA A 216 11.60 13.17 4.88
CA ALA A 216 13.05 13.07 5.12
C ALA A 216 13.79 12.38 3.96
N GLU A 217 13.16 11.38 3.34
CA GLU A 217 13.68 10.63 2.19
C GLU A 217 13.43 11.35 0.83
N GLY A 218 12.78 12.52 0.82
CA GLY A 218 12.43 13.22 -0.41
C GLY A 218 11.34 12.56 -1.25
N LEU A 219 10.57 11.63 -0.66
CA LEU A 219 9.48 10.94 -1.33
C LEU A 219 8.21 11.80 -1.38
N ALA A 220 7.51 11.75 -2.49
CA ALA A 220 6.38 12.65 -2.76
C ALA A 220 5.05 12.21 -2.15
N ARG A 221 4.86 10.91 -1.86
CA ARG A 221 3.54 10.34 -1.57
C ARG A 221 3.57 9.35 -0.40
N VAL A 222 2.42 9.26 0.32
CA VAL A 222 2.10 8.15 1.22
C VAL A 222 0.77 7.54 0.79
N TYR A 223 0.80 6.32 0.29
CA TYR A 223 -0.38 5.59 -0.20
C TYR A 223 -1.10 4.92 0.97
N LEU A 224 -2.39 5.24 1.14
CA LEU A 224 -3.22 4.70 2.23
C LEU A 224 -4.12 3.53 1.81
N GLY A 225 -4.08 3.15 0.52
CA GLY A 225 -4.97 2.14 -0.06
C GLY A 225 -6.37 2.67 -0.32
N TYR A 226 -7.36 1.77 -0.35
CA TYR A 226 -8.73 2.15 -0.66
C TYR A 226 -9.41 2.87 0.51
N TRP A 227 -10.16 3.91 0.19
CA TRP A 227 -11.18 4.49 1.05
C TRP A 227 -12.55 4.09 0.53
N ILE A 228 -13.46 3.75 1.45
CA ILE A 228 -14.84 3.35 1.14
C ILE A 228 -15.74 4.14 2.08
N GLY A 229 -16.57 5.05 1.53
CA GLY A 229 -17.40 5.95 2.31
C GLY A 229 -18.34 5.24 3.29
N ALA A 230 -18.95 4.14 2.86
CA ALA A 230 -19.83 3.30 3.67
C ALA A 230 -19.10 2.48 4.75
N CYS A 231 -17.75 2.49 4.81
CA CYS A 231 -16.99 1.69 5.76
C CYS A 231 -16.38 2.55 6.87
N ASN A 232 -16.97 2.52 8.07
CA ASN A 232 -16.49 3.28 9.23
C ASN A 232 -15.03 2.98 9.60
N LYS A 233 -14.55 1.74 9.36
CA LYS A 233 -13.15 1.35 9.62
C LYS A 233 -12.15 2.12 8.76
N MET A 234 -12.58 2.75 7.67
CA MET A 234 -11.75 3.52 6.75
C MET A 234 -11.90 5.03 6.89
N SER A 235 -12.86 5.52 7.72
CA SER A 235 -13.15 6.95 7.91
C SER A 235 -11.95 7.77 8.38
N TYR A 236 -11.00 7.15 9.11
CA TYR A 236 -9.81 7.84 9.60
C TYR A 236 -8.93 8.41 8.47
N LYS A 237 -8.98 7.84 7.26
CA LYS A 237 -8.16 8.27 6.12
C LYS A 237 -8.48 9.69 5.67
N THR A 238 -9.75 10.10 5.75
CA THR A 238 -10.19 11.45 5.37
C THR A 238 -9.73 12.55 6.32
N LYS A 239 -9.17 12.16 7.49
CA LYS A 239 -8.58 13.11 8.45
C LYS A 239 -7.19 13.61 8.05
N PHE A 240 -6.53 12.94 7.09
CA PHE A 240 -5.23 13.38 6.55
C PHE A 240 -5.47 14.32 5.37
N ARG A 241 -5.31 15.63 5.60
CA ARG A 241 -5.58 16.66 4.59
C ARG A 241 -4.32 17.46 4.26
N PRO A 242 -4.09 17.81 2.96
CA PRO A 242 -4.85 17.38 1.79
C PRO A 242 -4.72 15.87 1.55
N LEU A 243 -5.78 15.25 1.03
CA LEU A 243 -5.83 13.86 0.62
C LEU A 243 -6.16 13.82 -0.87
N GLU A 244 -5.38 13.10 -1.65
CA GLU A 244 -5.67 12.87 -3.07
C GLU A 244 -6.44 11.56 -3.24
N ALA A 245 -7.45 11.58 -4.10
CA ALA A 245 -8.22 10.43 -4.56
C ALA A 245 -7.94 10.18 -6.05
N LEU A 246 -7.88 8.91 -6.45
CA LEU A 246 -7.77 8.56 -7.86
C LEU A 246 -9.16 8.59 -8.51
N THR A 247 -9.32 9.47 -9.48
CA THR A 247 -10.51 9.64 -10.31
C THR A 247 -10.24 9.16 -11.74
N GLU A 248 -11.22 9.20 -12.61
CA GLU A 248 -11.04 8.93 -14.05
C GLU A 248 -10.08 9.94 -14.72
N ALA A 249 -10.06 11.18 -14.23
CA ALA A 249 -9.14 12.23 -14.69
C ALA A 249 -7.73 12.13 -14.05
N GLY A 250 -7.47 11.16 -13.20
CA GLY A 250 -6.23 10.98 -12.46
C GLY A 250 -6.33 11.36 -10.98
N TRP A 251 -5.18 11.57 -10.34
CA TRP A 251 -5.12 11.94 -8.93
C TRP A 251 -5.52 13.40 -8.72
N ALA A 252 -6.55 13.62 -7.93
CA ALA A 252 -7.08 14.93 -7.59
C ALA A 252 -7.32 15.08 -6.09
N ASP A 253 -7.34 16.31 -5.60
CA ASP A 253 -7.67 16.57 -4.19
C ASP A 253 -9.08 16.06 -3.87
N MET A 254 -9.17 15.24 -2.85
CA MET A 254 -10.44 14.74 -2.34
C MET A 254 -11.17 15.89 -1.63
N THR A 255 -12.10 16.52 -2.34
CA THR A 255 -12.98 17.55 -1.77
C THR A 255 -13.95 16.95 -0.75
N ALA A 256 -14.52 17.79 0.13
CA ALA A 256 -15.51 17.33 1.12
C ALA A 256 -16.80 16.76 0.50
N ALA A 257 -17.02 16.97 -0.81
CA ALA A 257 -18.21 16.53 -1.55
C ALA A 257 -18.35 15.00 -1.74
N GLY A 258 -17.34 14.21 -1.37
CA GLY A 258 -17.49 12.74 -1.31
C GLY A 258 -18.30 12.24 -0.11
N SER A 259 -18.84 13.15 0.75
CA SER A 259 -19.71 12.81 1.88
C SER A 259 -21.21 13.02 1.60
N ASP A 260 -21.59 13.59 0.45
CA ASP A 260 -22.97 14.04 0.21
C ASP A 260 -23.79 13.14 -0.74
N THR A 261 -23.40 11.88 -0.96
CA THR A 261 -24.27 10.95 -1.71
C THR A 261 -24.99 9.97 -0.79
N ALA A 262 -25.63 10.47 0.28
CA ALA A 262 -26.47 9.65 1.13
C ALA A 262 -27.61 10.44 1.79
N GLU A 263 -28.17 11.48 1.12
CA GLU A 263 -29.44 12.09 1.54
C GLU A 263 -30.11 12.71 0.31
N THR A 264 -30.88 11.95 -0.44
CA THR A 264 -32.12 12.34 -1.12
C THR A 264 -32.81 11.05 -1.59
N ASP A 265 -33.81 10.61 -0.84
CA ASP A 265 -35.16 10.40 -1.30
C ASP A 265 -35.97 9.75 -0.18
N GLY A 266 -36.79 10.54 0.43
CA GLY A 266 -37.74 10.08 1.43
C GLY A 266 -38.68 11.20 1.82
N ASP A 267 -39.44 11.77 0.85
CA ASP A 267 -40.67 12.46 1.15
C ASP A 267 -41.61 12.44 -0.07
N GLN A 268 -42.52 11.51 -0.07
CA GLN A 268 -43.92 11.61 -0.49
C GLN A 268 -44.66 10.31 -0.17
#